data_d52af911e6aa771c4633b9f5e3974265
#
_entry.id   d52af911e6aa771c4633b9f5e3974265
#
_cell.length_a   1.000
_cell.length_b   1.000
_cell.length_c   1.000
_cell.angle_alpha   90.00
_cell.angle_beta   90.00
_cell.angle_gamma   90.00
#
_symmetry.space_group_name_H-M   'P 1'
#
loop_
_entity.id
_entity.type
_entity.pdbx_description
1 polymer ?
#
loop_
_entity_poly.entity_id
_entity_poly.type
_entity_poly.pdbx_seq_one_letter_code
_entity_poly.pdbx_strand_id
1 'polypeptide(L)'
;MVEYLYNTIVAVAGQDITIYALITDDDEQVITTGCSLVLYNDEEELVSVDGIYLPENLQWEFTIPANATSGRDGRYWYSVQHNNENLCFKQPIYLER
;
A
#
# COMPACT_ATOMS: atom_id res chain seq x y z
N MET A 1 12.26 -7.12 1.50
CA MET A 1 12.38 -5.72 1.03
C MET A 1 11.16 -5.35 0.20
N VAL A 2 10.67 -4.16 0.36
CA VAL A 2 9.60 -3.62 -0.46
C VAL A 2 10.14 -2.51 -1.33
N GLU A 3 9.97 -2.62 -2.63
CA GLU A 3 10.30 -1.57 -3.57
C GLU A 3 9.00 -1.04 -4.17
N TYR A 4 8.66 0.20 -3.82
CA TYR A 4 7.48 0.84 -4.39
C TYR A 4 7.83 1.39 -5.77
N LEU A 5 6.97 1.12 -6.74
CA LEU A 5 7.20 1.53 -8.11
C LEU A 5 7.02 3.05 -8.30
N TYR A 6 6.38 3.69 -7.32
CA TYR A 6 6.22 5.15 -7.27
C TYR A 6 6.56 5.64 -5.87
N ASN A 7 7.57 6.52 -5.76
CA ASN A 7 8.09 6.97 -4.46
C ASN A 7 7.18 7.97 -3.73
N THR A 8 6.40 8.71 -4.46
CA THR A 8 5.48 9.70 -3.89
C THR A 8 4.13 9.54 -4.56
N ILE A 9 3.10 9.38 -3.75
CA ILE A 9 1.75 9.22 -4.26
C ILE A 9 0.94 10.44 -3.86
N VAL A 10 0.37 11.09 -4.87
CA VAL A 10 -0.66 12.11 -4.71
C VAL A 10 -1.92 11.52 -5.32
N ALA A 11 -2.98 11.43 -4.53
CA ALA A 11 -4.20 10.77 -4.92
C ALA A 11 -5.42 11.62 -4.58
N VAL A 12 -6.51 11.38 -5.29
CA VAL A 12 -7.77 12.10 -5.05
C VAL A 12 -8.60 11.32 -4.04
N ALA A 13 -8.95 11.97 -2.94
CA ALA A 13 -9.81 11.39 -1.92
C ALA A 13 -11.19 11.07 -2.50
N GLY A 14 -11.76 9.93 -2.10
CA GLY A 14 -13.06 9.50 -2.60
C GLY A 14 -13.01 8.76 -3.93
N GLN A 15 -11.82 8.45 -4.43
CA GLN A 15 -11.62 7.59 -5.61
C GLN A 15 -10.75 6.40 -5.23
N ASP A 16 -10.85 5.31 -5.97
CA ASP A 16 -9.99 4.15 -5.77
C ASP A 16 -8.53 4.53 -6.04
N ILE A 17 -7.64 4.10 -5.15
CA ILE A 17 -6.20 4.38 -5.25
C ILE A 17 -5.48 3.05 -5.40
N THR A 18 -4.75 2.88 -6.49
CA THR A 18 -3.99 1.65 -6.75
C THR A 18 -2.50 1.90 -6.57
N ILE A 19 -1.86 1.02 -5.79
CA ILE A 19 -0.43 1.08 -5.49
C ILE A 19 0.20 -0.24 -5.94
N TYR A 20 1.33 -0.14 -6.63
CA TYR A 20 2.09 -1.31 -7.09
C TYR A 20 3.42 -1.41 -6.34
N ALA A 21 3.82 -2.62 -6.01
CA ALA A 21 5.10 -2.86 -5.34
C ALA A 21 5.72 -4.20 -5.74
N LEU A 22 7.03 -4.22 -5.79
CA LEU A 22 7.84 -5.43 -5.87
C LEU A 22 8.25 -5.79 -4.43
N ILE A 23 7.95 -7.00 -4.00
CA ILE A 23 8.18 -7.43 -2.62
C ILE A 23 9.03 -8.70 -2.63
N THR A 24 10.16 -8.66 -1.93
CA THR A 24 11.09 -9.78 -1.82
C THR A 24 11.37 -10.11 -0.35
N ASP A 25 11.72 -11.36 -0.10
CA ASP A 25 12.17 -11.81 1.21
C ASP A 25 13.66 -11.54 1.44
N ASP A 26 14.21 -12.03 2.56
CA ASP A 26 15.61 -11.82 2.93
C ASP A 26 16.59 -12.52 1.96
N ASP A 27 16.11 -13.54 1.22
CA ASP A 27 16.90 -14.26 0.21
C ASP A 27 16.71 -13.69 -1.19
N GLU A 28 16.11 -12.49 -1.30
CA GLU A 28 15.82 -11.81 -2.56
C GLU A 28 14.84 -12.58 -3.47
N GLN A 29 14.05 -13.49 -2.88
CA GLN A 29 12.99 -14.19 -3.59
C GLN A 29 11.70 -13.39 -3.56
N VAL A 30 11.01 -13.35 -4.70
CA VAL A 30 9.73 -12.63 -4.79
C VAL A 30 8.69 -13.29 -3.89
N ILE A 31 8.05 -12.50 -3.02
CA ILE A 31 6.95 -12.97 -2.19
C ILE A 31 5.68 -12.96 -3.04
N THR A 32 4.99 -14.10 -3.11
CA THR A 32 3.84 -14.30 -3.99
C THR A 32 2.52 -14.53 -3.25
N THR A 33 2.54 -14.59 -1.92
CA THR A 33 1.35 -14.80 -1.09
C THR A 33 1.39 -13.96 0.17
N GLY A 34 0.23 -13.65 0.72
CA GLY A 34 0.10 -13.12 2.08
C GLY A 34 0.42 -11.64 2.27
N CYS A 35 0.47 -10.85 1.21
CA CYS A 35 0.75 -9.42 1.32
C CYS A 35 -0.53 -8.59 1.41
N SER A 36 -0.48 -7.57 2.27
CA SER A 36 -1.57 -6.61 2.44
C SER A 36 -0.98 -5.20 2.58
N LEU A 37 -1.82 -4.20 2.38
CA LEU A 37 -1.45 -2.80 2.56
C LEU A 37 -2.37 -2.19 3.60
N VAL A 38 -1.78 -1.42 4.53
CA VAL A 38 -2.52 -0.73 5.58
C VAL A 38 -2.37 0.77 5.41
N LEU A 39 -3.48 1.49 5.44
CA LEU A 39 -3.51 2.95 5.40
C LEU A 39 -3.66 3.48 6.82
N TYR A 40 -2.84 4.45 7.19
CA TYR A 40 -2.82 5.05 8.52
C TYR A 40 -3.09 6.56 8.47
N ASN A 41 -3.74 7.04 9.54
CA ASN A 41 -3.78 8.45 9.90
C ASN A 41 -2.95 8.59 11.17
N ASP A 42 -1.72 9.15 11.04
CA ASP A 42 -0.73 9.16 12.12
C ASP A 42 -0.47 7.75 12.65
N GLU A 43 -1.02 7.38 13.80
CA GLU A 43 -0.83 6.06 14.40
C GLU A 43 -2.07 5.16 14.27
N GLU A 44 -3.18 5.71 13.78
CA GLU A 44 -4.44 4.98 13.68
C GLU A 44 -4.56 4.28 12.33
N GLU A 45 -4.82 2.98 12.35
CA GLU A 45 -5.12 2.21 11.15
C GLU A 45 -6.52 2.56 10.65
N LEU A 46 -6.62 2.98 9.39
CA LEU A 46 -7.89 3.33 8.77
C LEU A 46 -8.49 2.18 7.98
N VAL A 47 -7.67 1.47 7.22
CA VAL A 47 -8.11 0.35 6.39
C VAL A 47 -6.94 -0.56 6.11
N SER A 48 -7.24 -1.86 5.99
CA SER A 48 -6.29 -2.87 5.52
C SER A 48 -6.88 -3.54 4.28
N VAL A 49 -6.10 -3.65 3.22
CA VAL A 49 -6.54 -4.28 1.97
C VAL A 49 -5.58 -5.39 1.58
N ASP A 50 -6.13 -6.52 1.13
CA ASP A 50 -5.33 -7.61 0.61
C ASP A 50 -4.82 -7.26 -0.79
N GLY A 51 -3.57 -7.63 -1.06
CA GLY A 51 -2.96 -7.43 -2.36
C GLY A 51 -3.35 -8.55 -3.33
N ILE A 52 -3.19 -8.22 -4.61
CA ILE A 52 -3.30 -9.19 -5.71
C ILE A 52 -1.92 -9.32 -6.32
N TYR A 53 -1.38 -10.55 -6.34
CA TYR A 53 -0.10 -10.79 -6.97
C TYR A 53 -0.26 -10.92 -8.48
N LEU A 54 0.55 -10.16 -9.24
CA LEU A 54 0.54 -10.15 -10.71
C LEU A 54 1.81 -10.86 -11.21
N PRO A 55 1.74 -12.19 -11.51
CA PRO A 55 2.92 -12.96 -11.86
C PRO A 55 3.60 -12.52 -13.15
N GLU A 56 2.86 -11.93 -14.06
CA GLU A 56 3.40 -11.43 -15.33
C GLU A 56 4.43 -10.32 -15.13
N ASN A 57 4.27 -9.51 -14.08
CA ASN A 57 5.13 -8.37 -13.79
C ASN A 57 5.93 -8.55 -12.50
N LEU A 58 5.79 -9.69 -11.81
CA LEU A 58 6.40 -9.97 -10.51
C LEU A 58 6.10 -8.88 -9.48
N GLN A 59 4.89 -8.34 -9.51
CA GLN A 59 4.51 -7.22 -8.65
C GLN A 59 3.18 -7.48 -7.97
N TRP A 60 2.98 -6.75 -6.86
CA TRP A 60 1.73 -6.73 -6.12
C TRP A 60 0.92 -5.49 -6.46
N GLU A 61 -0.40 -5.65 -6.55
CA GLU A 61 -1.35 -4.58 -6.73
C GLU A 61 -2.20 -4.46 -5.47
N PHE A 62 -2.25 -3.26 -4.90
CA PHE A 62 -3.09 -2.94 -3.74
C PHE A 62 -4.05 -1.82 -4.13
N THR A 63 -5.36 -2.02 -3.90
CA THR A 63 -6.35 -0.99 -4.20
C THR A 63 -7.03 -0.54 -2.91
N ILE A 64 -6.82 0.73 -2.56
CA ILE A 64 -7.52 1.38 -1.44
C ILE A 64 -8.88 1.83 -1.97
N PRO A 65 -9.99 1.34 -1.40
CA PRO A 65 -11.31 1.67 -1.91
C PRO A 65 -11.68 3.13 -1.68
N ALA A 66 -12.49 3.68 -2.56
CA ALA A 66 -12.89 5.08 -2.52
C ALA A 66 -13.48 5.51 -1.17
N ASN A 67 -14.26 4.65 -0.52
CA ASN A 67 -14.90 4.97 0.75
C ASN A 67 -13.90 5.09 1.92
N ALA A 68 -12.71 4.55 1.81
CA ALA A 68 -11.69 4.65 2.85
C ALA A 68 -11.08 6.06 2.94
N THR A 69 -11.10 6.81 1.84
CA THR A 69 -10.49 8.14 1.76
C THR A 69 -11.51 9.27 1.58
N SER A 70 -12.78 8.94 1.39
CA SER A 70 -13.84 9.94 1.18
C SER A 70 -13.90 10.94 2.33
N GLY A 71 -13.87 12.24 2.00
CA GLY A 71 -13.92 13.31 2.98
C GLY A 71 -12.59 13.59 3.68
N ARG A 72 -11.53 12.90 3.34
CA ARG A 72 -10.20 13.08 3.93
C ARG A 72 -9.33 13.92 3.00
N ASP A 73 -8.38 14.65 3.59
CA ASP A 73 -7.37 15.40 2.83
C ASP A 73 -6.08 15.49 3.66
N GLY A 74 -4.98 15.82 2.99
CA GLY A 74 -3.69 16.01 3.64
C GLY A 74 -2.81 14.79 3.58
N ARG A 75 -1.87 14.72 4.53
CA ARG A 75 -0.88 13.65 4.57
C ARG A 75 -1.39 12.46 5.37
N TYR A 76 -1.28 11.30 4.75
CA TYR A 76 -1.54 9.99 5.36
C TYR A 76 -0.32 9.11 5.14
N TRP A 77 -0.38 7.87 5.63
CA TRP A 77 0.73 6.94 5.56
C TRP A 77 0.21 5.56 5.15
N TYR A 78 1.02 4.81 4.42
CA TYR A 78 0.71 3.42 4.15
C TYR A 78 1.92 2.54 4.39
N SER A 79 1.68 1.28 4.72
CA SER A 79 2.70 0.26 4.93
C SER A 79 2.27 -1.03 4.28
N VAL A 80 3.23 -1.81 3.80
CA VAL A 80 2.98 -3.16 3.30
C VAL A 80 3.31 -4.16 4.38
N GLN A 81 2.45 -5.15 4.56
CA GLN A 81 2.61 -6.24 5.51
C GLN A 81 2.65 -7.58 4.79
N HIS A 82 3.38 -8.53 5.37
CA HIS A 82 3.40 -9.92 4.96
C HIS A 82 3.09 -10.77 6.19
N ASN A 83 2.02 -11.56 6.13
CA ASN A 83 1.55 -12.38 7.24
C ASN A 83 1.40 -11.56 8.54
N ASN A 84 0.85 -10.33 8.42
CA ASN A 84 0.64 -9.37 9.51
C ASN A 84 1.90 -8.75 10.11
N GLU A 85 3.06 -8.93 9.48
CA GLU A 85 4.30 -8.27 9.88
C GLU A 85 4.62 -7.11 8.91
N ASN A 86 5.00 -5.96 9.46
CA ASN A 86 5.41 -4.82 8.65
C ASN A 86 6.73 -5.12 7.95
N LEU A 87 6.77 -4.93 6.62
CA LEU A 87 7.96 -5.15 5.82
C LEU A 87 8.78 -3.88 5.61
N CYS A 88 8.20 -2.72 5.89
CA CYS A 88 8.85 -1.44 5.65
C CYS A 88 8.30 -0.37 6.57
N PHE A 89 8.99 0.77 6.62
CA PHE A 89 8.48 1.96 7.30
C PHE A 89 7.28 2.54 6.53
N LYS A 90 6.46 3.29 7.25
CA LYS A 90 5.30 3.97 6.67
C LYS A 90 5.75 4.92 5.55
N GLN A 91 5.09 4.83 4.42
CA GLN A 91 5.31 5.70 3.27
C GLN A 91 4.24 6.78 3.21
N PRO A 92 4.61 8.02 2.85
CA PRO A 92 3.62 9.09 2.77
C PRO A 92 2.72 8.94 1.54
N ILE A 93 1.47 9.32 1.72
CA ILE A 93 0.49 9.49 0.65
C ILE A 93 -0.26 10.79 0.90
N TYR A 94 -0.42 11.61 -0.12
CA TYR A 94 -1.11 12.89 -0.03
C TYR A 94 -2.48 12.76 -0.68
N LEU A 95 -3.53 13.10 0.08
CA LEU A 95 -4.90 13.06 -0.41
C LEU A 95 -5.37 14.47 -0.76
N GLU A 96 -5.85 14.62 -1.98
CA GLU A 96 -6.45 15.87 -2.48
C GLU A 96 -7.96 15.66 -2.61
N ARG A 97 -8.69 16.70 -2.31
CA ARG A 97 -10.16 16.68 -2.51
C ARG A 97 -10.52 16.91 -3.96
#